data_0fcceacc129228d8ff13e65a02589e6a
#
_entry.id   0fcceacc129228d8ff13e65a02589e6a
#
_cell.length_a   1.000
_cell.length_b   1.000
_cell.length_c   1.000
_cell.angle_alpha   90.00
_cell.angle_beta   90.00
_cell.angle_gamma   90.00
#
_symmetry.space_group_name_H-M   'P 1'
#
loop_
_entity.id
_entity.type
_entity.pdbx_description
1 polymer ?
#
loop_
_entity_poly.entity_id
_entity_poly.type
_entity_poly.pdbx_seq_one_letter_code
_entity_poly.pdbx_strand_id
1 'polypeptide(L)'
;MLNTLVSRFSAPGWAVALLWLTLLGVAPGCNSSSPEPTAVAPPTAPPPVAPPAPVLVGSSLIGEYTPAELAARVSNIPLVGSLARYSVRVYRLTYTTQNTDGRPVTASGAVLVPVAPAAVPVISYQHGTLQPDEETRAPSYYSSRSEIWSAVSVLAATGHVVSAPDYIGYGASKALPHPYEHGASLASASADMLRATREFCAQQKIGVNQKNFLLGYSEGGYATMALHQLLEEKYADTLPVTASAPGAGAYHKSAFARYIMNSTEPLNFLSTYVWVLRTYDRVYQLNRPLGYYYQQPYATRLQTDPFSAVPQQAAELFAPAFRQAVLTSSDPALSATLTANDVYDWQPRAPLALFHGTADDYVPFFNSEDAYNAMRARGATKVELRPIPGGTHFTAAPTYTLQAYAFISQF
;
A
#
# COMPACT_ATOMS: atom_id res chain seq x y z
N MET A 1 -33.35 47.36 -13.18
CA MET A 1 -32.89 48.58 -12.47
C MET A 1 -31.43 48.28 -12.10
N LEU A 2 -30.52 48.79 -12.91
CA LEU A 2 -29.64 49.95 -12.73
C LEU A 2 -28.80 49.83 -11.44
N ASN A 3 -27.50 49.99 -11.39
CA ASN A 3 -26.46 50.54 -12.28
C ASN A 3 -25.10 50.16 -11.67
N THR A 4 -24.15 49.79 -12.53
CA THR A 4 -22.75 50.17 -12.69
C THR A 4 -22.11 51.11 -11.65
N LEU A 5 -20.87 50.78 -11.25
CA LEU A 5 -19.79 51.78 -11.17
C LEU A 5 -18.41 51.08 -11.28
N VAL A 6 -17.72 51.50 -12.33
CA VAL A 6 -16.30 51.22 -12.66
C VAL A 6 -15.46 52.33 -11.99
N SER A 7 -14.32 52.02 -11.38
CA SER A 7 -13.24 53.00 -11.23
C SER A 7 -11.88 52.37 -11.48
N ARG A 8 -11.23 52.87 -12.52
CA ARG A 8 -9.84 52.69 -12.89
C ARG A 8 -8.95 53.52 -11.97
N PHE A 9 -7.79 53.03 -11.57
CA PHE A 9 -6.64 53.89 -11.27
C PHE A 9 -5.38 53.35 -11.95
N SER A 10 -4.72 54.27 -12.66
CA SER A 10 -3.54 54.15 -13.46
C SER A 10 -2.27 54.30 -12.63
N ALA A 11 -1.18 53.73 -13.14
CA ALA A 11 0.18 53.84 -12.66
C ALA A 11 0.79 55.25 -12.89
N PRO A 12 1.91 55.60 -12.29
CA PRO A 12 2.98 56.17 -13.11
C PRO A 12 4.35 55.48 -12.90
N GLY A 13 5.05 55.42 -14.03
CA GLY A 13 6.42 54.94 -14.12
C GLY A 13 7.43 55.98 -13.66
N TRP A 14 8.62 55.50 -13.29
CA TRP A 14 9.83 56.31 -13.14
C TRP A 14 10.95 55.72 -13.98
N ALA A 15 11.35 56.51 -14.95
CA ALA A 15 12.57 56.34 -15.74
C ALA A 15 13.74 56.89 -14.94
N VAL A 16 14.88 56.17 -14.87
CA VAL A 16 16.15 56.71 -14.39
C VAL A 16 17.17 56.65 -15.51
N ALA A 17 17.70 57.82 -15.82
CA ALA A 17 18.63 58.12 -16.91
C ALA A 17 20.05 57.62 -16.58
N LEU A 18 20.74 57.10 -17.60
CA LEU A 18 22.19 56.85 -17.58
C LEU A 18 22.95 58.17 -17.72
N LEU A 19 23.91 58.42 -16.85
CA LEU A 19 24.95 59.44 -17.01
C LEU A 19 26.28 58.74 -17.33
N TRP A 20 26.84 59.04 -18.50
CA TRP A 20 28.21 58.66 -18.87
C TRP A 20 29.18 59.75 -18.40
N LEU A 21 30.22 59.35 -17.65
CA LEU A 21 31.38 60.18 -17.41
C LEU A 21 32.62 59.47 -17.97
N THR A 22 33.18 60.06 -19.01
CA THR A 22 34.47 59.70 -19.60
C THR A 22 35.60 60.43 -18.86
N LEU A 23 36.54 59.67 -18.29
CA LEU A 23 37.82 60.17 -17.80
C LEU A 23 38.94 59.46 -18.56
N LEU A 24 39.65 60.21 -19.33
CA LEU A 24 40.91 59.84 -19.97
C LEU A 24 42.03 59.94 -18.94
N GLY A 25 42.71 58.81 -18.67
CA GLY A 25 43.95 58.79 -17.88
C GLY A 25 44.98 57.91 -18.56
N VAL A 26 46.13 58.51 -18.78
CA VAL A 26 47.31 58.01 -19.50
C VAL A 26 48.00 56.91 -18.73
N ALA A 27 48.40 55.82 -19.40
CA ALA A 27 49.17 54.70 -18.89
C ALA A 27 50.68 55.01 -18.74
N PRO A 28 51.35 54.22 -17.88
CA PRO A 28 52.60 53.60 -18.30
C PRO A 28 52.53 52.10 -18.22
N GLY A 29 53.10 51.44 -19.20
CA GLY A 29 53.08 50.02 -19.39
C GLY A 29 53.89 49.25 -18.34
N CYS A 30 53.31 48.15 -17.89
CA CYS A 30 54.05 47.01 -17.31
C CYS A 30 53.53 45.75 -18.00
N ASN A 31 54.43 45.06 -18.67
CA ASN A 31 54.26 43.78 -19.27
C ASN A 31 54.04 42.73 -18.16
N SER A 32 52.81 42.29 -17.97
CA SER A 32 52.50 41.08 -17.21
C SER A 32 51.66 40.15 -18.07
N SER A 33 52.26 39.05 -18.46
CA SER A 33 51.59 37.91 -19.12
C SER A 33 50.52 37.35 -18.17
N SER A 34 49.25 37.66 -18.42
CA SER A 34 48.13 36.98 -17.75
C SER A 34 48.06 35.54 -18.21
N PRO A 35 47.93 34.57 -17.31
CA PRO A 35 47.67 33.21 -17.75
C PRO A 35 46.30 33.11 -18.40
N GLU A 36 46.24 32.44 -19.53
CA GLU A 36 45.02 32.09 -20.27
C GLU A 36 44.04 31.37 -19.38
N PRO A 37 42.75 31.67 -19.33
CA PRO A 37 41.80 30.96 -18.52
C PRO A 37 41.73 29.50 -18.98
N THR A 38 42.18 28.57 -18.17
CA THR A 38 42.02 27.14 -18.39
C THR A 38 40.52 26.83 -18.48
N ALA A 39 40.07 26.34 -19.64
CA ALA A 39 38.70 25.93 -19.86
C ALA A 39 38.38 24.79 -18.86
N VAL A 40 37.51 25.09 -17.90
CA VAL A 40 36.96 24.07 -16.99
C VAL A 40 36.11 23.12 -17.84
N ALA A 41 36.55 21.87 -17.93
CA ALA A 41 35.76 20.82 -18.60
C ALA A 41 34.36 20.74 -18.00
N PRO A 42 33.31 20.60 -18.82
CA PRO A 42 31.95 20.44 -18.28
C PRO A 42 31.90 19.23 -17.34
N PRO A 43 31.12 19.29 -16.24
CA PRO A 43 31.01 18.20 -15.32
C PRO A 43 30.55 16.95 -16.07
N THR A 44 31.32 15.87 -15.93
CA THR A 44 30.94 14.57 -16.48
C THR A 44 29.62 14.14 -15.89
N ALA A 45 28.67 13.74 -16.72
CA ALA A 45 27.39 13.20 -16.28
C ALA A 45 27.64 12.07 -15.27
N PRO A 46 26.88 11.99 -14.17
CA PRO A 46 27.03 10.89 -13.21
C PRO A 46 26.87 9.57 -13.94
N PRO A 47 27.64 8.54 -13.55
CA PRO A 47 27.53 7.22 -14.18
C PRO A 47 26.09 6.72 -14.06
N PRO A 48 25.56 5.99 -15.05
CA PRO A 48 24.23 5.44 -15.00
C PRO A 48 24.09 4.57 -13.74
N VAL A 49 23.01 4.80 -12.97
CA VAL A 49 22.71 4.01 -11.78
C VAL A 49 22.52 2.57 -12.23
N ALA A 50 23.31 1.65 -11.67
CA ALA A 50 23.19 0.23 -11.98
C ALA A 50 21.73 -0.24 -11.71
N PRO A 51 21.14 -1.07 -12.59
CA PRO A 51 19.83 -1.61 -12.35
C PRO A 51 19.79 -2.36 -11.00
N PRO A 52 18.70 -2.26 -10.23
CA PRO A 52 18.60 -2.95 -8.95
C PRO A 52 18.76 -4.46 -9.15
N ALA A 53 19.42 -5.12 -8.19
CA ALA A 53 19.63 -6.57 -8.23
C ALA A 53 18.31 -7.34 -8.42
N PRO A 54 18.31 -8.43 -9.21
CA PRO A 54 17.14 -9.28 -9.38
C PRO A 54 16.64 -9.84 -8.05
N VAL A 55 15.32 -9.95 -7.92
CA VAL A 55 14.67 -10.49 -6.71
C VAL A 55 14.03 -11.86 -6.94
N LEU A 56 13.72 -12.24 -8.19
CA LEU A 56 13.15 -13.54 -8.51
C LEU A 56 14.13 -14.66 -8.20
N VAL A 57 13.71 -15.63 -7.36
CA VAL A 57 14.51 -16.80 -6.99
C VAL A 57 14.10 -18.03 -7.82
N GLY A 58 12.79 -18.23 -8.03
CA GLY A 58 12.31 -19.37 -8.79
C GLY A 58 10.82 -19.30 -9.11
N SER A 59 10.38 -20.17 -10.01
CA SER A 59 8.98 -20.27 -10.42
C SER A 59 8.58 -21.72 -10.70
N SER A 60 7.31 -22.05 -10.46
CA SER A 60 6.69 -23.32 -10.83
C SER A 60 5.25 -23.12 -11.29
N LEU A 61 4.85 -23.85 -12.34
CA LEU A 61 3.45 -23.84 -12.81
C LEU A 61 2.57 -24.60 -11.80
N ILE A 62 1.45 -23.99 -11.41
CA ILE A 62 0.40 -24.61 -10.59
C ILE A 62 -0.66 -25.26 -11.50
N GLY A 63 -1.12 -24.54 -12.52
CA GLY A 63 -2.13 -25.02 -13.44
C GLY A 63 -2.52 -24.00 -14.50
N GLU A 64 -3.37 -24.45 -15.43
CA GLU A 64 -3.98 -23.61 -16.47
C GLU A 64 -5.50 -23.82 -16.44
N TYR A 65 -6.25 -22.74 -16.53
CA TYR A 65 -7.71 -22.70 -16.33
C TYR A 65 -8.37 -21.94 -17.48
N THR A 66 -9.43 -22.53 -18.01
CA THR A 66 -10.23 -21.94 -19.08
C THR A 66 -11.15 -20.83 -18.56
N PRO A 67 -11.63 -19.92 -19.44
CA PRO A 67 -12.63 -18.91 -19.05
C PRO A 67 -13.89 -19.52 -18.43
N ALA A 68 -14.36 -20.67 -18.92
CA ALA A 68 -15.53 -21.35 -18.39
C ALA A 68 -15.32 -21.88 -16.96
N GLU A 69 -14.17 -22.48 -16.68
CA GLU A 69 -13.80 -22.93 -15.33
C GLU A 69 -13.70 -21.76 -14.35
N LEU A 70 -13.10 -20.63 -14.79
CA LEU A 70 -12.97 -19.43 -13.96
C LEU A 70 -14.33 -18.77 -13.70
N ALA A 71 -15.19 -18.68 -14.71
CA ALA A 71 -16.56 -18.18 -14.58
C ALA A 71 -17.41 -19.02 -13.60
N ALA A 72 -17.25 -20.35 -13.64
CA ALA A 72 -17.97 -21.25 -12.73
C ALA A 72 -17.63 -21.00 -11.25
N ARG A 73 -16.40 -20.57 -10.91
CA ARG A 73 -15.95 -20.27 -9.54
C ARG A 73 -16.67 -19.07 -8.90
N VAL A 74 -17.25 -18.20 -9.69
CA VAL A 74 -17.92 -16.95 -9.29
C VAL A 74 -19.39 -16.93 -9.72
N SER A 75 -20.00 -18.07 -9.96
CA SER A 75 -21.39 -18.20 -10.41
C SER A 75 -22.41 -17.57 -9.43
N ASN A 76 -22.03 -17.44 -8.15
CA ASN A 76 -22.81 -16.76 -7.12
C ASN A 76 -22.66 -15.23 -7.12
N ILE A 77 -21.76 -14.67 -7.95
CA ILE A 77 -21.53 -13.22 -8.05
C ILE A 77 -22.01 -12.77 -9.43
N PRO A 78 -23.15 -12.06 -9.52
CA PRO A 78 -23.72 -11.65 -10.80
C PRO A 78 -22.69 -10.87 -11.65
N LEU A 79 -22.69 -11.13 -12.96
CA LEU A 79 -21.88 -10.47 -13.99
C LEU A 79 -20.36 -10.73 -13.93
N VAL A 80 -19.79 -11.12 -12.79
CA VAL A 80 -18.33 -11.32 -12.67
C VAL A 80 -17.83 -12.41 -13.61
N GLY A 81 -18.51 -13.56 -13.68
CA GLY A 81 -18.12 -14.66 -14.57
C GLY A 81 -18.09 -14.29 -16.05
N SER A 82 -18.96 -13.37 -16.50
CA SER A 82 -19.00 -12.92 -17.90
C SER A 82 -17.80 -12.07 -18.32
N LEU A 83 -16.99 -11.62 -17.37
CA LEU A 83 -15.76 -10.87 -17.64
C LEU A 83 -14.58 -11.77 -18.05
N ALA A 84 -14.65 -13.08 -17.81
CA ALA A 84 -13.59 -14.02 -18.15
C ALA A 84 -13.47 -14.21 -19.67
N ARG A 85 -12.40 -13.68 -20.26
CA ARG A 85 -12.14 -13.71 -21.72
C ARG A 85 -10.99 -14.64 -22.10
N TYR A 86 -9.96 -14.73 -21.26
CA TYR A 86 -8.73 -15.45 -21.53
C TYR A 86 -8.56 -16.61 -20.56
N SER A 87 -7.97 -17.72 -21.04
CA SER A 87 -7.41 -18.74 -20.15
C SER A 87 -6.29 -18.13 -19.28
N VAL A 88 -6.11 -18.67 -18.09
CA VAL A 88 -5.12 -18.15 -17.12
C VAL A 88 -4.18 -19.28 -16.70
N ARG A 89 -2.88 -19.04 -16.84
CA ARG A 89 -1.82 -19.86 -16.24
C ARG A 89 -1.45 -19.30 -14.87
N VAL A 90 -1.42 -20.14 -13.87
CA VAL A 90 -1.07 -19.77 -12.50
C VAL A 90 0.27 -20.34 -12.16
N TYR A 91 1.16 -19.48 -11.65
CA TYR A 91 2.49 -19.85 -11.22
C TYR A 91 2.71 -19.48 -9.76
N ARG A 92 3.40 -20.32 -9.02
CA ARG A 92 4.04 -19.95 -7.76
C ARG A 92 5.38 -19.31 -8.08
N LEU A 93 5.67 -18.14 -7.49
CA LEU A 93 7.01 -17.56 -7.46
C LEU A 93 7.59 -17.62 -6.07
N THR A 94 8.93 -17.73 -6.01
CA THR A 94 9.73 -17.41 -4.82
C THR A 94 10.63 -16.23 -5.15
N TYR A 95 10.80 -15.32 -4.20
CA TYR A 95 11.55 -14.08 -4.39
C TYR A 95 12.23 -13.65 -3.10
N THR A 96 13.26 -12.81 -3.21
CA THR A 96 13.93 -12.19 -2.07
C THR A 96 13.25 -10.88 -1.72
N THR A 97 12.96 -10.68 -0.44
CA THR A 97 12.49 -9.42 0.14
C THR A 97 13.19 -9.16 1.47
N GLN A 98 12.82 -8.09 2.19
CA GLN A 98 13.38 -7.75 3.49
C GLN A 98 12.40 -8.10 4.62
N ASN A 99 12.92 -8.79 5.65
CA ASN A 99 12.21 -8.98 6.90
C ASN A 99 12.14 -7.67 7.71
N THR A 100 11.34 -7.66 8.78
CA THR A 100 11.15 -6.49 9.67
C THR A 100 12.45 -6.00 10.34
N ASP A 101 13.48 -6.84 10.41
CA ASP A 101 14.83 -6.51 10.91
C ASP A 101 15.80 -6.07 9.79
N GLY A 102 15.32 -5.88 8.57
CA GLY A 102 16.11 -5.48 7.40
C GLY A 102 16.91 -6.61 6.75
N ARG A 103 16.91 -7.83 7.31
CA ARG A 103 17.62 -8.96 6.72
C ARG A 103 16.87 -9.54 5.52
N PRO A 104 17.59 -10.04 4.50
CA PRO A 104 16.94 -10.68 3.38
C PRO A 104 16.19 -11.96 3.81
N VAL A 105 15.03 -12.17 3.23
CA VAL A 105 14.20 -13.37 3.43
C VAL A 105 13.63 -13.83 2.09
N THR A 106 13.52 -15.15 1.91
CA THR A 106 12.79 -15.72 0.79
C THR A 106 11.31 -15.74 1.11
N ALA A 107 10.53 -15.03 0.30
CA ALA A 107 9.08 -15.02 0.33
C ALA A 107 8.52 -15.72 -0.92
N SER A 108 7.22 -15.92 -0.98
CA SER A 108 6.50 -16.48 -2.13
C SER A 108 5.22 -15.71 -2.43
N GLY A 109 4.63 -16.04 -3.57
CA GLY A 109 3.36 -15.51 -4.02
C GLY A 109 2.87 -16.23 -5.27
N ALA A 110 1.71 -15.84 -5.78
CA ALA A 110 1.19 -16.33 -7.04
C ALA A 110 1.24 -15.26 -8.13
N VAL A 111 1.51 -15.71 -9.36
CA VAL A 111 1.31 -14.91 -10.57
C VAL A 111 0.29 -15.60 -11.45
N LEU A 112 -0.76 -14.86 -11.81
CA LEU A 112 -1.80 -15.31 -12.73
C LEU A 112 -1.57 -14.61 -14.06
N VAL A 113 -1.35 -15.39 -15.12
CA VAL A 113 -0.97 -14.89 -16.45
C VAL A 113 -2.08 -15.19 -17.44
N PRO A 114 -2.76 -14.20 -18.02
CA PRO A 114 -3.71 -14.43 -19.08
C PRO A 114 -3.00 -14.88 -20.37
N VAL A 115 -3.59 -15.84 -21.08
CA VAL A 115 -3.13 -16.25 -22.42
C VAL A 115 -3.67 -15.25 -23.44
N ALA A 116 -3.12 -14.04 -23.41
CA ALA A 116 -3.55 -12.92 -24.25
C ALA A 116 -2.56 -12.67 -25.40
N PRO A 117 -3.04 -12.21 -26.57
CA PRO A 117 -2.21 -12.01 -27.76
C PRO A 117 -1.32 -10.77 -27.73
N ALA A 118 -1.55 -9.84 -26.80
CA ALA A 118 -0.87 -8.56 -26.71
C ALA A 118 -0.25 -8.34 -25.32
N ALA A 119 0.61 -7.33 -25.17
CA ALA A 119 1.14 -6.92 -23.87
C ALA A 119 0.03 -6.36 -22.98
N VAL A 120 -0.08 -6.89 -21.77
CA VAL A 120 -1.15 -6.61 -20.81
C VAL A 120 -0.63 -5.82 -19.58
N PRO A 121 -1.48 -5.07 -18.87
CA PRO A 121 -1.13 -4.44 -17.60
C PRO A 121 -0.96 -5.45 -16.47
N VAL A 122 -0.35 -4.99 -15.37
CA VAL A 122 -0.18 -5.77 -14.14
C VAL A 122 -1.09 -5.23 -13.05
N ILE A 123 -1.81 -6.11 -12.35
CA ILE A 123 -2.48 -5.83 -11.09
C ILE A 123 -1.61 -6.41 -9.97
N SER A 124 -1.15 -5.58 -9.04
CA SER A 124 -0.65 -6.03 -7.75
C SER A 124 -1.84 -6.15 -6.81
N TYR A 125 -2.15 -7.36 -6.39
CA TYR A 125 -3.27 -7.67 -5.52
C TYR A 125 -2.79 -8.06 -4.14
N GLN A 126 -3.21 -7.32 -3.12
CA GLN A 126 -2.91 -7.52 -1.72
C GLN A 126 -4.09 -8.24 -1.06
N HIS A 127 -3.87 -9.48 -0.57
CA HIS A 127 -4.92 -10.25 0.10
C HIS A 127 -5.25 -9.69 1.49
N GLY A 128 -6.45 -9.97 1.98
CA GLY A 128 -6.90 -9.65 3.32
C GLY A 128 -6.31 -10.59 4.39
N THR A 129 -6.72 -10.39 5.64
CA THR A 129 -6.19 -11.12 6.80
C THR A 129 -6.33 -12.63 6.66
N LEU A 130 -5.22 -13.32 6.88
CA LEU A 130 -5.16 -14.77 7.07
C LEU A 130 -4.68 -15.07 8.49
N GLN A 131 -5.43 -15.87 9.23
CA GLN A 131 -4.96 -16.36 10.52
C GLN A 131 -3.78 -17.33 10.31
N PRO A 132 -2.88 -17.53 11.28
CA PRO A 132 -1.73 -18.43 11.10
C PRO A 132 -2.10 -19.88 10.77
N ASP A 133 -3.26 -20.37 11.21
CA ASP A 133 -3.79 -21.69 10.87
C ASP A 133 -4.44 -21.75 9.47
N GLU A 134 -4.60 -20.61 8.82
CA GLU A 134 -5.15 -20.48 7.46
C GLU A 134 -4.06 -20.38 6.38
N GLU A 135 -2.80 -20.70 6.68
CA GLU A 135 -1.65 -20.58 5.78
C GLU A 135 -1.93 -21.12 4.37
N THR A 136 -2.65 -22.23 4.25
CA THR A 136 -3.00 -22.82 2.93
C THR A 136 -3.95 -21.98 2.09
N ARG A 137 -4.43 -20.84 2.60
CA ARG A 137 -5.18 -19.83 1.86
C ARG A 137 -4.29 -18.79 1.20
N ALA A 138 -2.99 -18.75 1.55
CA ALA A 138 -2.06 -17.80 0.94
C ALA A 138 -1.97 -18.00 -0.58
N PRO A 139 -1.73 -16.94 -1.34
CA PRO A 139 -1.78 -16.94 -2.81
C PRO A 139 -0.98 -18.06 -3.48
N SER A 140 0.23 -18.36 -3.02
CA SER A 140 1.10 -19.36 -3.65
C SER A 140 0.57 -20.80 -3.56
N TYR A 141 -0.38 -21.08 -2.69
CA TYR A 141 -1.06 -22.38 -2.62
C TYR A 141 -2.20 -22.52 -3.62
N TYR A 142 -2.77 -21.40 -4.06
CA TYR A 142 -3.88 -21.34 -5.00
C TYR A 142 -5.03 -22.30 -4.65
N SER A 143 -5.31 -22.46 -3.38
CA SER A 143 -6.38 -23.32 -2.89
C SER A 143 -7.75 -22.70 -3.14
N SER A 144 -8.81 -23.50 -3.19
CA SER A 144 -10.19 -23.01 -3.38
C SER A 144 -10.70 -22.09 -2.26
N ARG A 145 -9.97 -22.00 -1.14
CA ARG A 145 -10.24 -21.08 -0.03
C ARG A 145 -9.45 -19.76 -0.15
N SER A 146 -8.52 -19.65 -1.11
CA SER A 146 -7.76 -18.44 -1.34
C SER A 146 -8.60 -17.38 -2.06
N GLU A 147 -8.44 -16.12 -1.70
CA GLU A 147 -9.11 -14.99 -2.39
C GLU A 147 -8.77 -14.96 -3.88
N ILE A 148 -7.53 -15.32 -4.24
CA ILE A 148 -7.10 -15.25 -5.64
C ILE A 148 -7.70 -16.36 -6.51
N TRP A 149 -8.22 -17.44 -5.91
CA TRP A 149 -8.80 -18.55 -6.66
C TRP A 149 -10.13 -18.20 -7.34
N SER A 150 -10.90 -17.27 -6.76
CA SER A 150 -12.24 -16.88 -7.24
C SER A 150 -12.23 -15.60 -8.08
N ALA A 151 -12.74 -14.49 -7.56
CA ALA A 151 -12.90 -13.23 -8.29
C ALA A 151 -11.58 -12.67 -8.84
N VAL A 152 -10.48 -12.82 -8.13
CA VAL A 152 -9.17 -12.33 -8.58
C VAL A 152 -8.65 -13.11 -9.79
N SER A 153 -8.94 -14.42 -9.89
CA SER A 153 -8.65 -15.20 -11.11
C SER A 153 -9.45 -14.71 -12.32
N VAL A 154 -10.68 -14.24 -12.11
CA VAL A 154 -11.46 -13.61 -13.18
C VAL A 154 -10.84 -12.26 -13.58
N LEU A 155 -10.31 -11.47 -12.64
CA LEU A 155 -9.55 -10.25 -12.98
C LEU A 155 -8.36 -10.57 -13.90
N ALA A 156 -7.63 -11.65 -13.65
CA ALA A 156 -6.58 -12.08 -14.57
C ALA A 156 -7.17 -12.45 -15.96
N ALA A 157 -8.29 -13.16 -16.00
CA ALA A 157 -8.94 -13.55 -17.22
C ALA A 157 -9.52 -12.39 -18.05
N THR A 158 -9.59 -11.16 -17.49
CA THR A 158 -9.95 -9.95 -18.26
C THR A 158 -8.81 -9.44 -19.13
N GLY A 159 -7.58 -9.95 -18.96
CA GLY A 159 -6.38 -9.50 -19.68
C GLY A 159 -5.40 -8.73 -18.81
N HIS A 160 -5.24 -9.11 -17.54
CA HIS A 160 -4.26 -8.56 -16.62
C HIS A 160 -3.36 -9.67 -16.06
N VAL A 161 -2.05 -9.43 -15.99
CA VAL A 161 -1.20 -10.25 -15.11
C VAL A 161 -1.52 -9.84 -13.67
N VAL A 162 -1.82 -10.82 -12.81
CA VAL A 162 -2.02 -10.55 -11.38
C VAL A 162 -0.80 -11.02 -10.61
N SER A 163 -0.23 -10.13 -9.80
CA SER A 163 0.89 -10.35 -8.88
C SER A 163 0.34 -10.35 -7.46
N ALA A 164 0.35 -11.48 -6.76
CA ALA A 164 -0.24 -11.63 -5.43
C ALA A 164 0.80 -12.20 -4.46
N PRO A 165 1.39 -11.37 -3.55
CA PRO A 165 2.32 -11.83 -2.52
C PRO A 165 1.59 -12.67 -1.46
N ASP A 166 2.31 -13.63 -0.86
CA ASP A 166 1.84 -14.32 0.35
C ASP A 166 2.01 -13.47 1.61
N TYR A 167 2.84 -12.46 1.56
CA TYR A 167 3.48 -11.73 2.66
C TYR A 167 4.48 -12.59 3.45
N ILE A 168 5.26 -11.92 4.33
CA ILE A 168 6.14 -12.61 5.27
C ILE A 168 5.29 -13.37 6.30
N GLY A 169 5.69 -14.56 6.66
CA GLY A 169 4.96 -15.41 7.61
C GLY A 169 4.07 -16.46 6.96
N TYR A 170 3.98 -16.43 5.60
CA TYR A 170 3.23 -17.43 4.83
C TYR A 170 4.07 -17.98 3.68
N GLY A 171 3.64 -19.11 3.12
CA GLY A 171 4.29 -19.75 1.98
C GLY A 171 5.75 -20.11 2.25
N ALA A 172 6.68 -19.57 1.46
CA ALA A 172 8.11 -19.84 1.62
C ALA A 172 8.71 -19.30 2.93
N SER A 173 8.08 -18.31 3.54
CA SER A 173 8.52 -17.69 4.79
C SER A 173 7.71 -18.10 6.03
N LYS A 174 6.92 -19.16 5.95
CA LYS A 174 5.99 -19.61 7.00
C LYS A 174 6.60 -19.94 8.36
N ALA A 175 7.91 -20.15 8.41
CA ALA A 175 8.63 -20.34 9.67
C ALA A 175 8.78 -19.05 10.49
N LEU A 176 8.48 -17.89 9.88
CA LEU A 176 8.53 -16.59 10.53
C LEU A 176 7.13 -16.16 10.96
N PRO A 177 7.00 -15.41 12.06
CA PRO A 177 5.70 -14.85 12.41
C PRO A 177 5.31 -13.75 11.42
N HIS A 178 4.07 -13.78 10.94
CA HIS A 178 3.52 -12.72 10.09
C HIS A 178 3.55 -11.36 10.81
N PRO A 179 4.11 -10.31 10.17
CA PRO A 179 4.14 -8.95 10.73
C PRO A 179 2.82 -8.22 10.42
N TYR A 180 1.73 -8.72 11.01
CA TYR A 180 0.37 -8.27 10.77
C TYR A 180 0.21 -6.75 10.87
N GLU A 181 -0.32 -6.14 9.81
CA GLU A 181 -0.53 -4.70 9.67
C GLU A 181 0.72 -3.82 9.95
N HIS A 182 1.92 -4.36 9.71
CA HIS A 182 3.15 -3.58 9.72
C HIS A 182 3.41 -3.02 8.31
N GLY A 183 3.17 -1.72 8.13
CA GLY A 183 3.15 -1.06 6.81
C GLY A 183 4.40 -1.27 5.98
N ALA A 184 5.58 -1.09 6.57
CA ALA A 184 6.84 -1.18 5.85
C ALA A 184 7.11 -2.59 5.28
N SER A 185 6.84 -3.66 6.04
CA SER A 185 7.07 -5.03 5.57
C SER A 185 6.03 -5.51 4.56
N LEU A 186 4.77 -5.09 4.71
CA LEU A 186 3.73 -5.37 3.72
C LEU A 186 4.01 -4.67 2.39
N ALA A 187 4.45 -3.41 2.44
CA ALA A 187 4.82 -2.65 1.26
C ALA A 187 6.05 -3.24 0.56
N SER A 188 7.14 -3.58 1.29
CA SER A 188 8.35 -4.14 0.69
C SER A 188 8.11 -5.50 0.08
N ALA A 189 7.41 -6.42 0.78
CA ALA A 189 7.09 -7.74 0.26
C ALA A 189 6.22 -7.65 -1.01
N SER A 190 5.27 -6.73 -1.06
CA SER A 190 4.41 -6.50 -2.23
C SER A 190 5.17 -5.86 -3.40
N ALA A 191 6.06 -4.90 -3.14
CA ALA A 191 6.89 -4.27 -4.17
C ALA A 191 7.87 -5.29 -4.79
N ASP A 192 8.52 -6.10 -3.96
CA ASP A 192 9.46 -7.12 -4.43
C ASP A 192 8.74 -8.26 -5.18
N MET A 193 7.52 -8.63 -4.78
CA MET A 193 6.68 -9.56 -5.55
C MET A 193 6.32 -8.98 -6.93
N LEU A 194 6.00 -7.69 -7.01
CA LEU A 194 5.72 -7.02 -8.28
C LEU A 194 6.97 -6.97 -9.19
N ARG A 195 8.15 -6.73 -8.62
CA ARG A 195 9.45 -6.83 -9.33
C ARG A 195 9.68 -8.25 -9.84
N ALA A 196 9.56 -9.25 -8.95
CA ALA A 196 9.71 -10.67 -9.32
C ALA A 196 8.72 -11.07 -10.43
N THR A 197 7.48 -10.58 -10.40
CA THR A 197 6.50 -10.82 -11.45
C THR A 197 6.96 -10.26 -12.79
N ARG A 198 7.51 -9.04 -12.83
CA ARG A 198 8.04 -8.46 -14.07
C ARG A 198 9.30 -9.18 -14.57
N GLU A 199 10.19 -9.57 -13.68
CA GLU A 199 11.37 -10.39 -14.01
C GLU A 199 10.94 -11.75 -14.59
N PHE A 200 9.96 -12.42 -13.96
CA PHE A 200 9.38 -13.67 -14.45
C PHE A 200 8.76 -13.50 -15.85
N CYS A 201 7.95 -12.46 -16.05
CA CYS A 201 7.33 -12.20 -17.35
C CYS A 201 8.39 -11.98 -18.44
N ALA A 202 9.45 -11.23 -18.14
CA ALA A 202 10.56 -11.02 -19.08
C ALA A 202 11.28 -12.34 -19.42
N GLN A 203 11.60 -13.17 -18.42
CA GLN A 203 12.24 -14.49 -18.62
C GLN A 203 11.36 -15.43 -19.45
N GLN A 204 10.06 -15.44 -19.22
CA GLN A 204 9.08 -16.28 -19.92
C GLN A 204 8.60 -15.67 -21.25
N LYS A 205 9.10 -14.49 -21.64
CA LYS A 205 8.68 -13.74 -22.83
C LYS A 205 7.18 -13.42 -22.84
N ILE A 206 6.59 -13.19 -21.64
CA ILE A 206 5.21 -12.78 -21.48
C ILE A 206 5.16 -11.26 -21.65
N GLY A 207 4.36 -10.78 -22.60
CA GLY A 207 4.20 -9.35 -22.87
C GLY A 207 3.46 -8.65 -21.73
N VAL A 208 4.15 -7.71 -21.03
CA VAL A 208 3.55 -6.79 -20.06
C VAL A 208 3.87 -5.36 -20.44
N ASN A 209 2.91 -4.45 -20.30
CA ASN A 209 3.12 -3.02 -20.49
C ASN A 209 3.54 -2.34 -19.17
N GLN A 210 3.71 -1.01 -19.18
CA GLN A 210 4.18 -0.26 -18.00
C GLN A 210 3.08 0.06 -16.98
N LYS A 211 1.81 -0.29 -17.24
CA LYS A 211 0.72 0.00 -16.32
C LYS A 211 0.74 -0.96 -15.13
N ASN A 212 0.73 -0.40 -13.92
CA ASN A 212 0.58 -1.13 -12.65
C ASN A 212 -0.64 -0.59 -11.92
N PHE A 213 -1.58 -1.48 -11.61
CA PHE A 213 -2.74 -1.21 -10.78
C PHE A 213 -2.57 -1.88 -9.42
N LEU A 214 -3.04 -1.23 -8.36
CA LEU A 214 -2.90 -1.74 -6.99
C LEU A 214 -4.30 -1.93 -6.40
N LEU A 215 -4.60 -3.13 -5.90
CA LEU A 215 -5.89 -3.48 -5.30
C LEU A 215 -5.69 -4.33 -4.05
N GLY A 216 -6.56 -4.16 -3.07
CA GLY A 216 -6.61 -5.02 -1.88
C GLY A 216 -7.68 -4.52 -0.92
N TYR A 217 -8.20 -5.42 -0.09
CA TYR A 217 -9.28 -5.16 0.85
C TYR A 217 -8.86 -5.51 2.29
N SER A 218 -9.36 -4.77 3.28
CA SER A 218 -9.05 -5.00 4.70
C SER A 218 -7.54 -4.82 4.97
N GLU A 219 -6.84 -5.79 5.56
CA GLU A 219 -5.38 -5.78 5.62
C GLU A 219 -4.76 -5.55 4.23
N GLY A 220 -5.33 -6.16 3.19
CA GLY A 220 -4.91 -5.93 1.80
C GLY A 220 -5.11 -4.49 1.36
N GLY A 221 -6.16 -3.81 1.81
CA GLY A 221 -6.37 -2.38 1.59
C GLY A 221 -5.30 -1.53 2.25
N TYR A 222 -4.96 -1.85 3.50
CA TYR A 222 -3.86 -1.22 4.22
C TYR A 222 -2.51 -1.45 3.53
N ALA A 223 -2.23 -2.70 3.13
CA ALA A 223 -1.02 -3.05 2.39
C ALA A 223 -0.94 -2.35 1.01
N THR A 224 -2.08 -2.21 0.32
CA THR A 224 -2.19 -1.47 -0.95
C THR A 224 -1.83 0.00 -0.78
N MET A 225 -2.29 0.64 0.29
CA MET A 225 -1.95 2.04 0.60
C MET A 225 -0.45 2.19 0.89
N ALA A 226 0.10 1.34 1.75
CA ALA A 226 1.53 1.34 2.08
C ALA A 226 2.40 1.05 0.84
N LEU A 227 1.98 0.12 -0.03
CA LEU A 227 2.64 -0.17 -1.30
C LEU A 227 2.61 1.04 -2.24
N HIS A 228 1.46 1.70 -2.39
CA HIS A 228 1.33 2.87 -3.27
C HIS A 228 2.32 3.97 -2.85
N GLN A 229 2.36 4.30 -1.57
CA GLN A 229 3.31 5.28 -1.03
C GLN A 229 4.75 4.87 -1.33
N LEU A 230 5.13 3.63 -1.03
CA LEU A 230 6.49 3.12 -1.28
C LEU A 230 6.87 3.19 -2.76
N LEU A 231 5.97 2.80 -3.67
CA LEU A 231 6.24 2.83 -5.11
C LEU A 231 6.45 4.26 -5.61
N GLU A 232 5.66 5.22 -5.18
CA GLU A 232 5.84 6.61 -5.57
C GLU A 232 7.08 7.26 -4.96
N GLU A 233 7.49 6.84 -3.75
CA GLU A 233 8.67 7.37 -3.08
C GLU A 233 9.97 6.80 -3.67
N LYS A 234 10.00 5.49 -3.96
CA LYS A 234 11.26 4.78 -4.28
C LYS A 234 11.34 4.15 -5.66
N TYR A 235 10.19 3.88 -6.29
CA TYR A 235 10.15 3.10 -7.53
C TYR A 235 9.38 3.79 -8.66
N ALA A 236 9.17 5.11 -8.57
CA ALA A 236 8.36 5.86 -9.53
C ALA A 236 8.79 5.67 -10.99
N ASP A 237 10.11 5.55 -11.25
CA ASP A 237 10.66 5.39 -12.59
C ASP A 237 10.61 3.94 -13.10
N THR A 238 10.63 2.95 -12.20
CA THR A 238 10.73 1.53 -12.56
C THR A 238 9.42 0.77 -12.42
N LEU A 239 8.58 1.16 -11.47
CA LEU A 239 7.26 0.58 -11.18
C LEU A 239 6.21 1.69 -10.99
N PRO A 240 5.96 2.53 -12.00
CA PRO A 240 5.00 3.62 -11.88
C PRO A 240 3.61 3.09 -11.52
N VAL A 241 2.94 3.73 -10.57
CA VAL A 241 1.54 3.43 -10.25
C VAL A 241 0.64 4.10 -11.28
N THR A 242 -0.21 3.33 -11.94
CA THR A 242 -1.20 3.85 -12.89
C THR A 242 -2.46 4.32 -12.17
N ALA A 243 -2.98 3.48 -11.28
CA ALA A 243 -4.06 3.82 -10.36
C ALA A 243 -4.09 2.82 -9.20
N SER A 244 -4.64 3.22 -8.06
CA SER A 244 -4.81 2.34 -6.90
C SER A 244 -6.21 2.42 -6.31
N ALA A 245 -6.72 1.27 -5.84
CA ALA A 245 -8.07 1.11 -5.32
C ALA A 245 -8.05 0.34 -3.98
N PRO A 246 -7.46 0.90 -2.90
CA PRO A 246 -7.50 0.29 -1.59
C PRO A 246 -8.91 0.30 -0.99
N GLY A 247 -9.34 -0.83 -0.39
CA GLY A 247 -10.64 -0.97 0.24
C GLY A 247 -10.56 -1.26 1.74
N ALA A 248 -11.34 -0.57 2.56
CA ALA A 248 -11.60 -0.84 3.98
C ALA A 248 -10.34 -1.13 4.83
N GLY A 249 -9.24 -0.44 4.58
CA GLY A 249 -7.99 -0.60 5.35
C GLY A 249 -7.96 0.28 6.59
N ALA A 250 -7.25 -0.17 7.63
CA ALA A 250 -7.01 0.58 8.85
C ALA A 250 -5.85 1.57 8.67
N TYR A 251 -6.07 2.62 7.89
CA TYR A 251 -5.01 3.54 7.43
C TYR A 251 -4.47 4.46 8.51
N HIS A 252 -5.29 4.83 9.51
CA HIS A 252 -4.97 5.76 10.59
C HIS A 252 -4.87 5.01 11.93
N LYS A 253 -3.77 4.29 12.14
CA LYS A 253 -3.53 3.44 13.32
C LYS A 253 -3.62 4.20 14.64
N SER A 254 -3.08 5.41 14.67
CA SER A 254 -3.09 6.26 15.86
C SER A 254 -4.51 6.66 16.29
N ALA A 255 -5.39 7.01 15.34
CA ALA A 255 -6.79 7.30 15.63
C ALA A 255 -7.58 6.03 15.94
N PHE A 256 -7.30 4.93 15.23
CA PHE A 256 -7.99 3.66 15.46
C PHE A 256 -7.67 3.10 16.86
N ALA A 257 -6.42 3.21 17.32
CA ALA A 257 -6.07 2.86 18.70
C ALA A 257 -6.89 3.67 19.73
N ARG A 258 -6.97 5.00 19.55
CA ARG A 258 -7.78 5.86 20.44
C ARG A 258 -9.28 5.51 20.39
N TYR A 259 -9.82 5.24 19.19
CA TYR A 259 -11.20 4.78 19.02
C TYR A 259 -11.48 3.52 19.84
N ILE A 260 -10.62 2.51 19.73
CA ILE A 260 -10.75 1.24 20.49
C ILE A 260 -10.71 1.51 21.99
N MET A 261 -9.70 2.26 22.47
CA MET A 261 -9.51 2.49 23.90
C MET A 261 -10.63 3.35 24.53
N ASN A 262 -11.33 4.14 23.75
CA ASN A 262 -12.45 4.97 24.18
C ASN A 262 -13.82 4.30 23.99
N SER A 263 -13.89 3.16 23.28
CA SER A 263 -15.17 2.51 23.01
C SER A 263 -15.84 1.98 24.28
N THR A 264 -17.14 2.24 24.39
CA THR A 264 -18.07 1.65 25.35
C THR A 264 -18.89 0.53 24.73
N GLU A 265 -18.92 0.45 23.39
CA GLU A 265 -19.65 -0.56 22.64
C GLU A 265 -18.80 -1.80 22.39
N PRO A 266 -19.43 -2.98 22.20
CA PRO A 266 -18.73 -4.20 21.80
C PRO A 266 -18.00 -4.02 20.45
N LEU A 267 -16.78 -4.53 20.36
CA LEU A 267 -15.94 -4.49 19.16
C LEU A 267 -15.61 -5.91 18.69
N ASN A 268 -16.08 -6.29 17.52
CA ASN A 268 -15.97 -7.66 17.00
C ASN A 268 -14.54 -8.05 16.59
N PHE A 269 -13.61 -7.08 16.52
CA PHE A 269 -12.25 -7.24 15.99
C PHE A 269 -11.14 -7.20 17.05
N LEU A 270 -11.46 -7.23 18.35
CA LEU A 270 -10.41 -7.08 19.39
C LEU A 270 -9.36 -8.19 19.35
N SER A 271 -9.70 -9.40 18.90
CA SER A 271 -8.72 -10.47 18.69
C SER A 271 -7.66 -10.13 17.64
N THR A 272 -8.04 -9.54 16.53
CA THR A 272 -7.09 -9.07 15.50
C THR A 272 -6.31 -7.86 15.99
N TYR A 273 -6.91 -6.98 16.79
CA TYR A 273 -6.18 -5.85 17.37
C TYR A 273 -5.14 -6.31 18.42
N VAL A 274 -5.40 -7.38 19.16
CA VAL A 274 -4.39 -8.06 19.99
C VAL A 274 -3.19 -8.50 19.13
N TRP A 275 -3.45 -9.04 17.94
CA TRP A 275 -2.38 -9.43 17.02
C TRP A 275 -1.56 -8.23 16.53
N VAL A 276 -2.20 -7.10 16.19
CA VAL A 276 -1.50 -5.84 15.87
C VAL A 276 -0.57 -5.43 17.01
N LEU A 277 -1.06 -5.33 18.26
CA LEU A 277 -0.26 -4.90 19.40
C LEU A 277 0.93 -5.84 19.65
N ARG A 278 0.73 -7.15 19.56
CA ARG A 278 1.81 -8.15 19.71
C ARG A 278 2.84 -8.05 18.58
N THR A 279 2.38 -7.79 17.36
CA THR A 279 3.28 -7.55 16.23
C THR A 279 4.12 -6.31 16.46
N TYR A 280 3.51 -5.23 16.89
CA TYR A 280 4.21 -3.98 17.14
C TYR A 280 5.19 -4.09 18.31
N ASP A 281 4.78 -4.74 19.41
CA ASP A 281 5.70 -5.00 20.55
C ASP A 281 6.97 -5.74 20.09
N ARG A 282 6.81 -6.79 19.28
CA ARG A 282 7.91 -7.58 18.73
C ARG A 282 8.77 -6.80 17.72
N VAL A 283 8.15 -6.17 16.74
CA VAL A 283 8.85 -5.52 15.62
C VAL A 283 9.61 -4.28 16.10
N TYR A 284 9.00 -3.49 16.97
CA TYR A 284 9.61 -2.27 17.52
C TYR A 284 10.34 -2.49 18.83
N GLN A 285 10.48 -3.76 19.26
CA GLN A 285 11.23 -4.16 20.47
C GLN A 285 10.79 -3.40 21.72
N LEU A 286 9.47 -3.18 21.90
CA LEU A 286 8.94 -2.51 23.08
C LEU A 286 9.14 -3.37 24.32
N ASN A 287 9.20 -4.70 24.18
CA ASN A 287 9.55 -5.69 25.20
C ASN A 287 8.71 -5.56 26.47
N ARG A 288 7.42 -5.33 26.35
CA ARG A 288 6.53 -5.11 27.48
C ARG A 288 5.87 -6.42 27.92
N PRO A 289 5.68 -6.63 29.22
CA PRO A 289 4.94 -7.78 29.69
C PRO A 289 3.47 -7.69 29.24
N LEU A 290 2.82 -8.81 28.94
CA LEU A 290 1.43 -8.83 28.49
C LEU A 290 0.46 -8.16 29.47
N GLY A 291 0.75 -8.18 30.78
CA GLY A 291 -0.01 -7.47 31.81
C GLY A 291 0.05 -5.94 31.69
N TYR A 292 0.98 -5.38 30.88
CA TYR A 292 0.96 -3.97 30.52
C TYR A 292 -0.21 -3.64 29.59
N TYR A 293 -0.50 -4.54 28.62
CA TYR A 293 -1.55 -4.36 27.63
C TYR A 293 -2.91 -4.85 28.11
N TYR A 294 -2.94 -6.04 28.76
CA TYR A 294 -4.16 -6.80 29.00
C TYR A 294 -4.40 -7.05 30.49
N GLN A 295 -5.67 -7.05 30.88
CA GLN A 295 -6.10 -7.46 32.22
C GLN A 295 -6.04 -8.98 32.39
N GLN A 296 -6.04 -9.44 33.64
CA GLN A 296 -6.27 -10.85 33.97
C GLN A 296 -7.76 -11.21 33.81
N PRO A 297 -8.08 -12.39 33.29
CA PRO A 297 -7.16 -13.54 33.01
C PRO A 297 -6.56 -13.51 31.59
N TYR A 298 -6.86 -12.49 30.77
CA TYR A 298 -6.48 -12.44 29.33
C TYR A 298 -4.96 -12.37 29.13
N ALA A 299 -4.24 -11.64 29.97
CA ALA A 299 -2.78 -11.58 29.90
C ALA A 299 -2.15 -12.98 29.98
N THR A 300 -2.63 -13.82 30.93
CA THR A 300 -2.15 -15.20 31.09
C THR A 300 -2.57 -16.10 29.91
N ARG A 301 -3.82 -15.99 29.46
CA ARG A 301 -4.32 -16.79 28.31
C ARG A 301 -3.53 -16.47 27.04
N LEU A 302 -3.34 -15.20 26.74
CA LEU A 302 -2.60 -14.73 25.56
C LEU A 302 -1.11 -15.07 25.61
N GLN A 303 -0.52 -15.27 26.78
CA GLN A 303 0.84 -15.78 26.91
C GLN A 303 0.96 -17.23 26.46
N THR A 304 -0.05 -18.05 26.75
CA THR A 304 -0.07 -19.48 26.40
C THR A 304 -0.51 -19.68 24.95
N ASP A 305 -1.56 -18.95 24.52
CA ASP A 305 -2.10 -18.99 23.17
C ASP A 305 -2.36 -17.56 22.69
N PRO A 306 -1.52 -17.06 21.75
CA PRO A 306 -1.63 -15.70 21.20
C PRO A 306 -2.98 -15.38 20.52
N PHE A 307 -3.72 -16.40 20.12
CA PHE A 307 -4.99 -16.30 19.40
C PHE A 307 -6.19 -16.78 20.25
N SER A 308 -5.99 -16.97 21.55
CA SER A 308 -7.10 -17.32 22.43
C SER A 308 -8.21 -16.27 22.41
N ALA A 309 -9.45 -16.72 22.65
CA ALA A 309 -10.62 -15.85 22.65
C ALA A 309 -10.50 -14.72 23.68
N VAL A 310 -10.86 -13.52 23.25
CA VAL A 310 -10.88 -12.29 24.06
C VAL A 310 -12.31 -11.73 24.13
N PRO A 311 -12.62 -10.88 25.12
CA PRO A 311 -13.92 -10.22 25.19
C PRO A 311 -14.07 -9.19 24.08
N GLN A 312 -15.30 -8.80 23.79
CA GLN A 312 -15.59 -7.73 22.84
C GLN A 312 -15.54 -6.33 23.47
N GLN A 313 -15.47 -6.25 24.80
CA GLN A 313 -15.40 -4.99 25.53
C GLN A 313 -13.93 -4.56 25.73
N ALA A 314 -13.55 -3.44 25.17
CA ALA A 314 -12.19 -2.90 25.31
C ALA A 314 -11.83 -2.64 26.78
N ALA A 315 -12.79 -2.17 27.58
CA ALA A 315 -12.59 -1.92 29.01
C ALA A 315 -12.38 -3.20 29.82
N GLU A 316 -12.85 -4.36 29.36
CA GLU A 316 -12.63 -5.65 29.99
C GLU A 316 -11.29 -6.28 29.58
N LEU A 317 -10.89 -6.07 28.31
CA LEU A 317 -9.66 -6.66 27.77
C LEU A 317 -8.41 -5.90 28.20
N PHE A 318 -8.41 -4.56 27.98
CA PHE A 318 -7.19 -3.76 28.13
C PHE A 318 -7.00 -3.20 29.53
N ALA A 319 -5.76 -3.24 30.02
CA ALA A 319 -5.38 -2.67 31.30
C ALA A 319 -5.71 -1.15 31.36
N PRO A 320 -6.29 -0.64 32.46
CA PRO A 320 -6.69 0.77 32.57
C PRO A 320 -5.52 1.75 32.31
N ALA A 321 -4.33 1.43 32.83
CA ALA A 321 -3.14 2.25 32.59
C ALA A 321 -2.73 2.29 31.11
N PHE A 322 -2.82 1.18 30.40
CA PHE A 322 -2.56 1.11 28.97
C PHE A 322 -3.59 1.92 28.16
N ARG A 323 -4.87 1.76 28.47
CA ARG A 323 -5.92 2.56 27.85
C ARG A 323 -5.65 4.07 28.01
N GLN A 324 -5.34 4.49 29.24
CA GLN A 324 -5.01 5.88 29.52
C GLN A 324 -3.76 6.34 28.76
N ALA A 325 -2.72 5.50 28.67
CA ALA A 325 -1.49 5.82 27.94
C ALA A 325 -1.76 6.07 26.45
N VAL A 326 -2.62 5.28 25.81
CA VAL A 326 -3.03 5.50 24.40
C VAL A 326 -3.84 6.77 24.26
N LEU A 327 -4.83 7.01 25.13
CA LEU A 327 -5.73 8.16 25.04
C LEU A 327 -5.01 9.50 25.25
N THR A 328 -4.01 9.54 26.12
CA THR A 328 -3.25 10.76 26.45
C THR A 328 -1.91 10.85 25.72
N SER A 329 -1.54 9.85 24.92
CA SER A 329 -0.23 9.74 24.28
C SER A 329 0.94 9.84 25.29
N SER A 330 0.73 9.40 26.55
CA SER A 330 1.73 9.46 27.60
C SER A 330 2.80 8.36 27.52
N ASP A 331 2.70 7.47 26.53
CA ASP A 331 3.72 6.49 26.16
C ASP A 331 4.33 6.85 24.81
N PRO A 332 5.49 7.57 24.80
CA PRO A 332 6.10 8.04 23.55
C PRO A 332 6.52 6.91 22.60
N ALA A 333 7.01 5.77 23.13
CA ALA A 333 7.45 4.66 22.31
C ALA A 333 6.26 3.98 21.58
N LEU A 334 5.15 3.77 22.28
CA LEU A 334 3.92 3.26 21.69
C LEU A 334 3.34 4.26 20.67
N SER A 335 3.31 5.54 21.00
CA SER A 335 2.82 6.59 20.10
C SER A 335 3.64 6.65 18.81
N ALA A 336 4.98 6.61 18.92
CA ALA A 336 5.88 6.55 17.76
C ALA A 336 5.64 5.29 16.91
N THR A 337 5.40 4.13 17.56
CA THR A 337 5.10 2.87 16.88
C THR A 337 3.78 2.96 16.08
N LEU A 338 2.72 3.50 16.68
CA LEU A 338 1.44 3.69 15.99
C LEU A 338 1.61 4.64 14.80
N THR A 339 2.27 5.79 15.00
CA THR A 339 2.53 6.77 13.93
C THR A 339 3.40 6.20 12.81
N ALA A 340 4.38 5.36 13.11
CA ALA A 340 5.20 4.69 12.08
C ALA A 340 4.40 3.75 11.17
N ASN A 341 3.19 3.36 11.58
CA ASN A 341 2.27 2.53 10.82
C ASN A 341 1.03 3.30 10.31
N ASP A 342 0.99 4.62 10.48
CA ASP A 342 0.02 5.48 9.82
C ASP A 342 0.38 5.61 8.33
N VAL A 343 -0.56 5.25 7.45
CA VAL A 343 -0.38 5.32 5.97
C VAL A 343 -1.41 6.24 5.31
N TYR A 344 -2.04 7.11 6.09
CA TYR A 344 -3.16 7.93 5.65
C TYR A 344 -2.74 9.33 5.20
N ASP A 345 -1.65 9.91 5.75
CA ASP A 345 -1.31 11.33 5.64
C ASP A 345 -0.11 11.59 4.72
N TRP A 346 -0.34 11.52 3.41
CA TRP A 346 0.66 11.78 2.37
C TRP A 346 -0.04 12.29 1.09
N GLN A 347 0.75 12.69 0.06
CA GLN A 347 0.22 13.22 -1.20
C GLN A 347 0.43 12.24 -2.35
N PRO A 348 -0.55 11.39 -2.70
CA PRO A 348 -0.47 10.53 -3.89
C PRO A 348 -0.50 11.37 -5.18
N ARG A 349 0.33 10.97 -6.14
CA ARG A 349 0.41 11.58 -7.48
C ARG A 349 -0.47 10.84 -8.49
N ALA A 350 -0.52 9.51 -8.38
CA ALA A 350 -1.40 8.68 -9.21
C ALA A 350 -2.86 8.73 -8.72
N PRO A 351 -3.83 8.45 -9.59
CA PRO A 351 -5.23 8.29 -9.20
C PRO A 351 -5.41 7.24 -8.10
N LEU A 352 -6.15 7.61 -7.05
CA LEU A 352 -6.45 6.78 -5.89
C LEU A 352 -7.92 6.87 -5.54
N ALA A 353 -8.62 5.72 -5.44
CA ALA A 353 -9.99 5.66 -4.95
C ALA A 353 -10.07 4.80 -3.69
N LEU A 354 -10.55 5.38 -2.60
CA LEU A 354 -10.78 4.74 -1.32
C LEU A 354 -12.19 4.17 -1.29
N PHE A 355 -12.33 2.85 -1.20
CA PHE A 355 -13.62 2.17 -1.10
C PHE A 355 -13.85 1.70 0.32
N HIS A 356 -15.06 1.95 0.89
CA HIS A 356 -15.35 1.54 2.26
C HIS A 356 -16.85 1.41 2.51
N GLY A 357 -17.25 0.38 3.23
CA GLY A 357 -18.61 0.21 3.71
C GLY A 357 -18.95 1.26 4.78
N THR A 358 -20.08 1.96 4.65
CA THR A 358 -20.45 3.02 5.62
C THR A 358 -20.94 2.48 6.96
N ALA A 359 -21.27 1.18 7.02
CA ALA A 359 -21.63 0.47 8.23
C ALA A 359 -20.57 -0.57 8.61
N ASP A 360 -19.30 -0.31 8.27
CA ASP A 360 -18.19 -1.21 8.58
C ASP A 360 -18.00 -1.28 10.10
N ASP A 361 -18.24 -2.48 10.65
CA ASP A 361 -18.20 -2.81 12.06
C ASP A 361 -16.89 -3.49 12.48
N TYR A 362 -15.93 -3.61 11.53
CA TYR A 362 -14.62 -4.21 11.76
C TYR A 362 -13.48 -3.20 11.63
N VAL A 363 -13.44 -2.46 10.51
CA VAL A 363 -12.56 -1.31 10.31
C VAL A 363 -13.45 -0.09 10.15
N PRO A 364 -13.58 0.80 11.15
CA PRO A 364 -14.49 1.94 11.09
C PRO A 364 -14.24 2.85 9.89
N PHE A 365 -15.31 3.31 9.26
CA PHE A 365 -15.32 4.11 8.03
C PHE A 365 -14.44 5.36 8.10
N PHE A 366 -14.28 5.95 9.30
CA PHE A 366 -13.44 7.14 9.49
C PHE A 366 -11.98 6.94 9.02
N ASN A 367 -11.45 5.70 8.98
CA ASN A 367 -10.10 5.45 8.45
C ASN A 367 -9.96 5.92 7.00
N SER A 368 -10.97 5.71 6.17
CA SER A 368 -10.98 6.21 4.79
C SER A 368 -11.30 7.70 4.70
N GLU A 369 -12.15 8.22 5.59
CA GLU A 369 -12.44 9.66 5.65
C GLU A 369 -11.19 10.46 6.06
N ASP A 370 -10.47 10.01 7.09
CA ASP A 370 -9.24 10.64 7.55
C ASP A 370 -8.17 10.62 6.44
N ALA A 371 -8.00 9.47 5.75
CA ALA A 371 -7.06 9.35 4.65
C ALA A 371 -7.43 10.30 3.50
N TYR A 372 -8.68 10.32 3.07
CA TYR A 372 -9.16 11.24 2.05
C TYR A 372 -8.91 12.71 2.42
N ASN A 373 -9.31 13.10 3.63
CA ASN A 373 -9.19 14.48 4.09
C ASN A 373 -7.72 14.91 4.22
N ALA A 374 -6.86 14.07 4.79
CA ALA A 374 -5.44 14.35 4.94
C ALA A 374 -4.75 14.50 3.56
N MET A 375 -4.98 13.56 2.64
CA MET A 375 -4.41 13.61 1.29
C MET A 375 -4.89 14.85 0.52
N ARG A 376 -6.17 15.21 0.63
CA ARG A 376 -6.73 16.43 0.04
C ARG A 376 -6.11 17.69 0.63
N ALA A 377 -5.90 17.73 1.95
CA ALA A 377 -5.24 18.83 2.64
C ALA A 377 -3.77 19.01 2.20
N ARG A 378 -3.09 17.92 1.82
CA ARG A 378 -1.74 17.96 1.22
C ARG A 378 -1.73 18.32 -0.27
N GLY A 379 -2.89 18.63 -0.88
CA GLY A 379 -2.99 19.06 -2.26
C GLY A 379 -3.15 17.92 -3.28
N ALA A 380 -3.46 16.70 -2.85
CA ALA A 380 -3.77 15.62 -3.77
C ALA A 380 -5.06 15.94 -4.56
N THR A 381 -4.98 15.95 -5.89
CA THR A 381 -6.12 16.30 -6.77
C THR A 381 -6.84 15.08 -7.35
N LYS A 382 -6.21 13.91 -7.32
CA LYS A 382 -6.69 12.67 -7.94
C LYS A 382 -7.11 11.62 -6.91
N VAL A 383 -7.55 12.05 -5.72
CA VAL A 383 -8.04 11.17 -4.66
C VAL A 383 -9.54 11.27 -4.58
N GLU A 384 -10.20 10.11 -4.53
CA GLU A 384 -11.64 9.97 -4.40
C GLU A 384 -11.98 9.12 -3.17
N LEU A 385 -13.04 9.48 -2.44
CA LEU A 385 -13.68 8.62 -1.45
C LEU A 385 -14.95 8.05 -2.06
N ARG A 386 -15.06 6.73 -2.10
CA ARG A 386 -16.19 5.99 -2.68
C ARG A 386 -16.87 5.12 -1.62
N PRO A 387 -17.82 5.70 -0.84
CA PRO A 387 -18.57 4.95 0.14
C PRO A 387 -19.43 3.86 -0.49
N ILE A 388 -19.55 2.71 0.21
CA ILE A 388 -20.49 1.63 -0.13
C ILE A 388 -21.62 1.71 0.90
N PRO A 389 -22.79 2.32 0.57
CA PRO A 389 -23.83 2.62 1.52
C PRO A 389 -24.37 1.37 2.22
N GLY A 390 -24.40 1.38 3.56
CA GLY A 390 -24.92 0.29 4.39
C GLY A 390 -24.06 -0.98 4.38
N GLY A 391 -22.94 -0.99 3.67
CA GLY A 391 -22.03 -2.15 3.65
C GLY A 391 -21.31 -2.29 4.99
N THR A 392 -21.35 -3.49 5.58
CA THR A 392 -20.46 -3.90 6.67
C THR A 392 -19.12 -4.33 6.10
N HIS A 393 -18.15 -4.69 6.95
CA HIS A 393 -16.81 -5.12 6.49
C HIS A 393 -16.88 -6.24 5.44
N PHE A 394 -17.71 -7.25 5.69
CA PHE A 394 -17.79 -8.42 4.82
C PHE A 394 -18.80 -8.26 3.68
N THR A 395 -19.91 -7.54 3.90
CA THR A 395 -20.92 -7.36 2.84
C THR A 395 -20.52 -6.34 1.79
N ALA A 396 -19.58 -5.44 2.09
CA ALA A 396 -19.04 -4.47 1.13
C ALA A 396 -18.00 -5.09 0.17
N ALA A 397 -17.31 -6.16 0.56
CA ALA A 397 -16.18 -6.72 -0.21
C ALA A 397 -16.54 -7.15 -1.66
N PRO A 398 -17.69 -7.81 -1.96
CA PRO A 398 -18.07 -8.11 -3.34
C PRO A 398 -18.32 -6.84 -4.18
N THR A 399 -18.98 -5.83 -3.61
CA THR A 399 -19.22 -4.54 -4.27
C THR A 399 -17.91 -3.80 -4.52
N TYR A 400 -17.01 -3.80 -3.52
CA TYR A 400 -15.65 -3.28 -3.68
C TYR A 400 -14.95 -3.90 -4.89
N THR A 401 -14.91 -5.22 -5.01
CA THR A 401 -14.21 -5.91 -6.11
C THR A 401 -14.67 -5.43 -7.49
N LEU A 402 -15.98 -5.30 -7.69
CA LEU A 402 -16.55 -4.81 -8.95
C LEU A 402 -16.22 -3.34 -9.20
N GLN A 403 -16.39 -2.50 -8.18
CA GLN A 403 -16.16 -1.06 -8.30
C GLN A 403 -14.67 -0.72 -8.45
N ALA A 404 -13.77 -1.45 -7.78
CA ALA A 404 -12.33 -1.30 -7.91
C ALA A 404 -11.88 -1.67 -9.33
N TYR A 405 -12.40 -2.79 -9.88
CA TYR A 405 -12.14 -3.15 -11.28
C TYR A 405 -12.68 -2.09 -12.25
N ALA A 406 -13.89 -1.61 -12.05
CA ALA A 406 -14.46 -0.54 -12.87
C ALA A 406 -13.65 0.76 -12.81
N PHE A 407 -13.07 1.07 -11.65
CA PHE A 407 -12.21 2.24 -11.47
C PHE A 407 -10.90 2.09 -12.26
N ILE A 408 -10.16 1.00 -12.07
CA ILE A 408 -8.88 0.82 -12.77
C ILE A 408 -9.03 0.67 -14.28
N SER A 409 -10.19 0.20 -14.75
CA SER A 409 -10.50 0.05 -16.18
C SER A 409 -10.65 1.37 -16.94
N GLN A 410 -10.62 2.52 -16.23
CA GLN A 410 -10.67 3.86 -16.84
C GLN A 410 -9.29 4.33 -17.32
N PHE A 411 -8.24 3.65 -16.96
CA PHE A 411 -6.84 4.02 -17.24
C PHE A 411 -6.18 2.98 -18.14
#